data_5bb66376dea3e1679843925d57a5dc12
#
_entry.id   5bb66376dea3e1679843925d57a5dc12
#
_cell.length_a   1.000
_cell.length_b   1.000
_cell.length_c   1.000
_cell.angle_alpha   90.00
_cell.angle_beta   90.00
_cell.angle_gamma   90.00
#
_symmetry.space_group_name_H-M   'P 1'
#
loop_
_entity.id
_entity.type
_entity.pdbx_description
1 polymer ?
#
loop_
_entity_poly.entity_id
_entity_poly.type
_entity_poly.pdbx_seq_one_letter_code
_entity_poly.pdbx_strand_id
1 'polypeptide(L)'
;LGLISLLLAACAPMRQQAQIPGPGYQGPRFTPAQFISFDGTALGLSTWQAQTPEPQAVIVALHGMNDYARAFETAAPYWAARGITTYAYDARGFGRSPQRGVWGHDALMIQDVRTALQVARAAHRGVPVIVVGESMGAATILAAAGEAEGIAADRLVLIAPAVWGWSNLPLAYRVSLWITAHLPVSRKPFDPPRAVTRTIMASDNIEMLRRLGRDPNMIFATRLDAVFGLVRLMEKAYQAADKLPPQTLILYGARDQIIPRPALTATMARLPTNLRTVEYPEGYHMLTRDLQA
;
A
#
# COMPACT_ATOMS: atom_id res chain seq x y z
N LEU A 1 -34.44 -19.04 9.62
CA LEU A 1 -33.01 -18.81 9.89
C LEU A 1 -32.17 -18.70 8.59
N GLY A 2 -32.38 -19.55 7.56
CA GLY A 2 -31.63 -19.52 6.33
C GLY A 2 -31.76 -18.25 5.48
N LEU A 3 -32.93 -17.64 5.42
CA LEU A 3 -33.19 -16.41 4.64
C LEU A 3 -32.50 -15.17 5.25
N ILE A 4 -32.45 -15.09 6.58
CA ILE A 4 -31.79 -14.00 7.31
C ILE A 4 -30.27 -14.11 7.13
N SER A 5 -29.71 -15.32 7.13
CA SER A 5 -28.26 -15.55 6.87
C SER A 5 -27.87 -15.18 5.45
N LEU A 6 -28.71 -15.43 4.44
CA LEU A 6 -28.48 -15.02 3.05
C LEU A 6 -28.54 -13.50 2.87
N LEU A 7 -29.46 -12.82 3.56
CA LEU A 7 -29.56 -11.36 3.52
C LEU A 7 -28.36 -10.68 4.19
N LEU A 8 -27.84 -11.23 5.29
CA LEU A 8 -26.63 -10.72 5.96
C LEU A 8 -25.38 -10.93 5.13
N ALA A 9 -25.26 -12.04 4.40
CA ALA A 9 -24.14 -12.28 3.49
C ALA A 9 -24.16 -11.34 2.27
N ALA A 10 -25.35 -10.97 1.79
CA ALA A 10 -25.48 -10.03 0.66
C ALA A 10 -25.08 -8.59 1.01
N CYS A 11 -25.07 -8.23 2.30
CA CYS A 11 -24.70 -6.90 2.81
C CYS A 11 -23.23 -6.79 3.26
N ALA A 12 -22.45 -7.87 3.21
CA ALA A 12 -21.03 -7.80 3.59
C ALA A 12 -20.21 -6.96 2.59
N PRO A 13 -19.24 -6.15 3.07
CA PRO A 13 -18.30 -5.46 2.21
C PRO A 13 -17.60 -6.44 1.27
N MET A 14 -17.57 -6.12 -0.02
CA MET A 14 -16.96 -6.99 -1.02
C MET A 14 -15.44 -6.93 -0.91
N ARG A 15 -14.80 -8.09 -0.96
CA ARG A 15 -13.35 -8.24 -0.94
C ARG A 15 -12.93 -9.41 -1.82
N GLN A 16 -11.72 -9.35 -2.36
CA GLN A 16 -11.17 -10.44 -3.15
C GLN A 16 -10.96 -11.68 -2.27
N GLN A 17 -11.03 -12.84 -2.89
CA GLN A 17 -10.69 -14.12 -2.29
C GLN A 17 -9.40 -14.63 -2.90
N ALA A 18 -8.65 -15.46 -2.18
CA ALA A 18 -7.52 -16.17 -2.73
C ALA A 18 -7.97 -17.05 -3.92
N GLN A 19 -7.18 -17.10 -4.95
CA GLN A 19 -7.41 -17.99 -6.06
C GLN A 19 -6.86 -19.38 -5.74
N ILE A 20 -7.38 -20.39 -6.44
CA ILE A 20 -6.77 -21.71 -6.48
C ILE A 20 -5.85 -21.71 -7.69
N PRO A 21 -4.53 -21.90 -7.54
CA PRO A 21 -3.62 -21.92 -8.67
C PRO A 21 -4.03 -22.96 -9.72
N GLY A 22 -4.04 -22.54 -10.99
CA GLY A 22 -4.37 -23.43 -12.11
C GLY A 22 -3.27 -24.49 -12.38
N PRO A 23 -3.55 -25.49 -13.26
CA PRO A 23 -2.63 -26.60 -13.52
C PRO A 23 -1.23 -26.18 -14.01
N GLY A 24 -1.08 -25.00 -14.61
CA GLY A 24 0.20 -24.46 -15.12
C GLY A 24 0.96 -23.61 -14.12
N TYR A 25 0.54 -23.54 -12.86
CA TYR A 25 1.21 -22.73 -11.85
C TYR A 25 2.55 -23.35 -11.43
N GLN A 26 3.63 -22.61 -11.65
CA GLN A 26 5.01 -23.01 -11.37
C GLN A 26 5.57 -22.33 -10.09
N GLY A 27 4.71 -21.92 -9.18
CA GLY A 27 5.10 -21.16 -8.00
C GLY A 27 5.17 -19.64 -8.23
N PRO A 28 5.36 -18.88 -7.13
CA PRO A 28 5.49 -17.44 -7.18
C PRO A 28 6.74 -17.02 -7.95
N ARG A 29 6.64 -15.96 -8.77
CA ARG A 29 7.77 -15.44 -9.54
C ARG A 29 7.51 -14.05 -10.08
N PHE A 30 8.57 -13.32 -10.39
CA PHE A 30 8.53 -12.14 -11.23
C PHE A 30 8.66 -12.53 -12.71
N THR A 31 7.89 -11.88 -13.56
CA THR A 31 8.00 -11.88 -15.02
C THR A 31 8.26 -10.43 -15.49
N PRO A 32 8.53 -10.16 -16.76
CA PRO A 32 8.79 -8.78 -17.21
C PRO A 32 7.68 -7.76 -16.90
N ALA A 33 6.42 -8.21 -16.77
CA ALA A 33 5.28 -7.32 -16.58
C ALA A 33 4.37 -7.71 -15.40
N GLN A 34 4.61 -8.84 -14.74
CA GLN A 34 3.73 -9.36 -13.71
C GLN A 34 4.50 -9.98 -12.55
N PHE A 35 3.96 -9.82 -11.36
CA PHE A 35 4.27 -10.65 -10.20
C PHE A 35 3.19 -11.72 -10.07
N ILE A 36 3.57 -12.99 -10.26
CA ILE A 36 2.69 -14.12 -9.99
C ILE A 36 2.80 -14.43 -8.50
N SER A 37 1.72 -14.24 -7.78
CA SER A 37 1.70 -14.38 -6.32
C SER A 37 1.47 -15.82 -5.87
N PHE A 38 1.41 -16.02 -4.55
CA PHE A 38 1.31 -17.33 -3.87
C PHE A 38 0.11 -18.18 -4.33
N ASP A 39 -1.00 -17.51 -4.73
CA ASP A 39 -2.25 -18.14 -5.16
C ASP A 39 -2.44 -18.14 -6.69
N GLY A 40 -1.36 -17.86 -7.43
CA GLY A 40 -1.39 -17.79 -8.89
C GLY A 40 -1.96 -16.48 -9.44
N THR A 41 -2.39 -15.52 -8.59
CA THR A 41 -2.85 -14.22 -9.05
C THR A 41 -1.72 -13.46 -9.74
N ALA A 42 -1.97 -13.00 -10.96
CA ALA A 42 -1.04 -12.18 -11.72
C ALA A 42 -1.24 -10.70 -11.41
N LEU A 43 -0.34 -10.12 -10.64
CA LEU A 43 -0.32 -8.71 -10.26
C LEU A 43 0.55 -7.92 -11.21
N GLY A 44 0.16 -6.70 -11.60
CA GLY A 44 0.98 -5.83 -12.44
C GLY A 44 2.34 -5.57 -11.81
N LEU A 45 3.42 -5.59 -12.60
CA LEU A 45 4.78 -5.35 -12.13
C LEU A 45 5.45 -4.25 -12.95
N SER A 46 6.22 -3.42 -12.29
CA SER A 46 7.20 -2.52 -12.90
C SER A 46 8.55 -2.81 -12.29
N THR A 47 9.57 -2.94 -13.12
CA THR A 47 10.93 -3.26 -12.69
C THR A 47 11.92 -2.22 -13.18
N TRP A 48 12.80 -1.76 -12.30
CA TRP A 48 13.96 -0.93 -12.63
C TRP A 48 15.22 -1.67 -12.17
N GLN A 49 15.97 -2.16 -13.15
CA GLN A 49 17.20 -2.90 -12.90
C GLN A 49 18.32 -1.95 -12.46
N ALA A 50 19.16 -2.40 -11.53
CA ALA A 50 20.39 -1.70 -11.20
C ALA A 50 21.23 -1.44 -12.45
N GLN A 51 21.84 -0.27 -12.53
CA GLN A 51 22.77 0.11 -13.64
C GLN A 51 24.22 -0.33 -13.37
N THR A 52 24.41 -1.16 -12.36
CA THR A 52 25.68 -1.84 -12.03
C THR A 52 25.62 -3.30 -12.48
N PRO A 53 26.77 -3.97 -12.74
CA PRO A 53 26.78 -5.38 -13.13
C PRO A 53 26.06 -6.29 -12.14
N GLU A 54 26.22 -6.02 -10.84
CA GLU A 54 25.53 -6.73 -9.75
C GLU A 54 24.79 -5.71 -8.89
N PRO A 55 23.56 -5.99 -8.48
CA PRO A 55 22.82 -5.10 -7.58
C PRO A 55 23.45 -5.12 -6.18
N GLN A 56 23.60 -3.92 -5.58
CA GLN A 56 24.05 -3.76 -4.19
C GLN A 56 22.92 -3.96 -3.18
N ALA A 57 21.68 -3.73 -3.60
CA ALA A 57 20.46 -3.99 -2.85
C ALA A 57 19.28 -4.21 -3.80
N VAL A 58 18.22 -4.83 -3.28
CA VAL A 58 16.96 -5.01 -3.98
C VAL A 58 15.85 -4.36 -3.18
N ILE A 59 14.98 -3.61 -3.84
CA ILE A 59 13.77 -3.04 -3.25
C ILE A 59 12.54 -3.79 -3.77
N VAL A 60 11.67 -4.21 -2.85
CA VAL A 60 10.27 -4.55 -3.13
C VAL A 60 9.42 -3.36 -2.70
N ALA A 61 8.68 -2.73 -3.63
CA ALA A 61 7.99 -1.47 -3.41
C ALA A 61 6.46 -1.60 -3.51
N LEU A 62 5.74 -1.01 -2.55
CA LEU A 62 4.28 -1.02 -2.41
C LEU A 62 3.72 0.39 -2.47
N HIS A 63 2.81 0.64 -3.39
CA HIS A 63 2.18 1.93 -3.63
C HIS A 63 1.02 2.26 -2.66
N GLY A 64 0.56 3.50 -2.70
CA GLY A 64 -0.58 4.02 -1.93
C GLY A 64 -1.95 3.62 -2.49
N MET A 65 -3.02 3.95 -1.76
CA MET A 65 -4.42 3.72 -2.19
C MET A 65 -4.69 4.41 -3.54
N ASN A 66 -5.40 3.73 -4.43
CA ASN A 66 -5.81 4.22 -5.74
C ASN A 66 -4.67 4.45 -6.77
N ASP A 67 -3.42 4.22 -6.37
CA ASP A 67 -2.22 4.32 -7.17
C ASP A 67 -1.81 2.93 -7.70
N TYR A 68 -0.62 2.80 -8.26
CA TYR A 68 -0.05 1.56 -8.76
C TYR A 68 1.49 1.63 -8.79
N ALA A 69 2.17 0.61 -9.27
CA ALA A 69 3.64 0.49 -9.22
C ALA A 69 4.42 1.70 -9.76
N ARG A 70 3.84 2.49 -10.70
CA ARG A 70 4.47 3.71 -11.20
C ARG A 70 4.54 4.86 -10.18
N ALA A 71 4.01 4.68 -8.96
CA ALA A 71 4.29 5.58 -7.85
C ALA A 71 5.78 5.80 -7.63
N PHE A 72 6.61 4.84 -8.00
CA PHE A 72 8.07 4.87 -7.85
C PHE A 72 8.82 5.25 -9.13
N GLU A 73 8.13 5.71 -10.19
CA GLU A 73 8.76 6.02 -11.49
C GLU A 73 9.80 7.16 -11.44
N THR A 74 9.74 8.01 -10.42
CA THR A 74 10.74 9.06 -10.18
C THR A 74 11.90 8.55 -9.34
N ALA A 75 11.60 7.88 -8.22
CA ALA A 75 12.61 7.42 -7.27
C ALA A 75 13.39 6.19 -7.77
N ALA A 76 12.73 5.23 -8.43
CA ALA A 76 13.35 3.98 -8.81
C ALA A 76 14.49 4.13 -9.85
N PRO A 77 14.44 5.02 -10.87
CA PRO A 77 15.60 5.31 -11.72
C PRO A 77 16.79 5.89 -10.95
N TYR A 78 16.54 6.75 -9.95
CA TYR A 78 17.59 7.28 -9.08
C TYR A 78 18.26 6.17 -8.25
N TRP A 79 17.48 5.22 -7.73
CA TRP A 79 18.00 4.06 -7.03
C TRP A 79 18.75 3.11 -7.98
N ALA A 80 18.24 2.89 -9.18
CA ALA A 80 18.88 2.05 -10.19
C ALA A 80 20.28 2.56 -10.57
N ALA A 81 20.44 3.88 -10.72
CA ALA A 81 21.74 4.52 -10.97
C ALA A 81 22.73 4.32 -9.80
N ARG A 82 22.23 3.94 -8.61
CA ARG A 82 23.03 3.65 -7.41
C ARG A 82 23.14 2.15 -7.11
N GLY A 83 22.92 1.31 -8.10
CA GLY A 83 23.08 -0.13 -7.97
C GLY A 83 21.92 -0.84 -7.23
N ILE A 84 20.72 -0.26 -7.20
CA ILE A 84 19.58 -0.85 -6.52
C ILE A 84 18.53 -1.29 -7.55
N THR A 85 18.24 -2.58 -7.59
CA THR A 85 17.12 -3.11 -8.39
C THR A 85 15.79 -2.91 -7.63
N THR A 86 14.75 -2.43 -8.31
CA THR A 86 13.43 -2.21 -7.71
C THR A 86 12.36 -3.00 -8.43
N TYR A 87 11.60 -3.77 -7.67
CA TYR A 87 10.38 -4.47 -8.08
C TYR A 87 9.19 -3.79 -7.40
N ALA A 88 8.37 -3.06 -8.15
CA ALA A 88 7.13 -2.47 -7.65
C ALA A 88 5.95 -3.17 -8.29
N TYR A 89 5.04 -3.71 -7.48
CA TYR A 89 3.86 -4.39 -8.00
C TYR A 89 2.58 -3.61 -7.69
N ASP A 90 1.60 -3.75 -8.57
CA ASP A 90 0.26 -3.21 -8.37
C ASP A 90 -0.50 -4.10 -7.38
N ALA A 91 -0.87 -3.58 -6.23
CA ALA A 91 -1.63 -4.33 -5.23
C ALA A 91 -2.97 -4.83 -5.81
N ARG A 92 -3.53 -5.89 -5.22
CA ARG A 92 -4.82 -6.45 -5.64
C ARG A 92 -5.91 -5.38 -5.70
N GLY A 93 -6.58 -5.29 -6.84
CA GLY A 93 -7.64 -4.31 -7.07
C GLY A 93 -7.15 -2.94 -7.56
N PHE A 94 -5.85 -2.76 -7.77
CA PHE A 94 -5.27 -1.49 -8.23
C PHE A 94 -4.48 -1.66 -9.51
N GLY A 95 -4.28 -0.54 -10.23
CA GLY A 95 -3.45 -0.48 -11.42
C GLY A 95 -3.87 -1.49 -12.49
N ARG A 96 -2.91 -2.35 -12.89
CA ARG A 96 -3.04 -3.42 -13.89
C ARG A 96 -3.43 -4.76 -13.27
N SER A 97 -3.59 -4.81 -11.93
CA SER A 97 -3.97 -6.04 -11.21
C SER A 97 -5.46 -6.35 -11.38
N PRO A 98 -5.87 -7.62 -11.22
CA PRO A 98 -7.25 -8.04 -11.48
C PRO A 98 -8.24 -7.46 -10.47
N GLN A 99 -9.55 -7.51 -10.81
CA GLN A 99 -10.68 -7.07 -10.00
C GLN A 99 -10.55 -5.61 -9.54
N ARG A 100 -10.18 -4.72 -10.45
CA ARG A 100 -9.93 -3.31 -10.18
C ARG A 100 -11.06 -2.65 -9.40
N GLY A 101 -10.70 -1.91 -8.34
CA GLY A 101 -11.60 -1.23 -7.43
C GLY A 101 -12.20 -2.12 -6.33
N VAL A 102 -12.02 -3.45 -6.40
CA VAL A 102 -12.43 -4.37 -5.33
C VAL A 102 -11.29 -4.52 -4.33
N TRP A 103 -11.56 -4.32 -3.05
CA TRP A 103 -10.57 -4.42 -1.98
C TRP A 103 -9.86 -5.79 -1.99
N GLY A 104 -8.52 -5.77 -1.98
CA GLY A 104 -7.69 -6.96 -2.08
C GLY A 104 -7.72 -7.89 -0.87
N HIS A 105 -8.42 -7.52 0.21
CA HIS A 105 -8.35 -8.15 1.51
C HIS A 105 -6.95 -8.04 2.15
N ASP A 106 -6.88 -7.50 3.36
CA ASP A 106 -5.63 -7.23 4.07
C ASP A 106 -4.74 -8.48 4.23
N ALA A 107 -5.31 -9.64 4.56
CA ALA A 107 -4.53 -10.87 4.68
C ALA A 107 -3.87 -11.30 3.35
N LEU A 108 -4.56 -11.14 2.20
CA LEU A 108 -3.97 -11.43 0.90
C LEU A 108 -2.87 -10.43 0.53
N MET A 109 -3.08 -9.15 0.82
CA MET A 109 -2.07 -8.11 0.55
C MET A 109 -0.82 -8.32 1.41
N ILE A 110 -0.98 -8.73 2.67
CA ILE A 110 0.12 -9.11 3.57
C ILE A 110 0.87 -10.33 3.01
N GLN A 111 0.14 -11.35 2.56
CA GLN A 111 0.75 -12.53 1.98
C GLN A 111 1.44 -12.24 0.65
N ASP A 112 0.91 -11.31 -0.17
CA ASP A 112 1.56 -10.87 -1.41
C ASP A 112 2.93 -10.23 -1.14
N VAL A 113 3.04 -9.33 -0.15
CA VAL A 113 4.34 -8.71 0.16
C VAL A 113 5.35 -9.73 0.69
N ARG A 114 4.94 -10.67 1.53
CA ARG A 114 5.80 -11.77 2.00
C ARG A 114 6.30 -12.61 0.83
N THR A 115 5.39 -12.96 -0.08
CA THR A 115 5.72 -13.74 -1.29
C THR A 115 6.66 -12.96 -2.22
N ALA A 116 6.42 -11.67 -2.44
CA ALA A 116 7.30 -10.84 -3.27
C ALA A 116 8.72 -10.76 -2.70
N LEU A 117 8.85 -10.64 -1.37
CA LEU A 117 10.15 -10.66 -0.69
C LEU A 117 10.87 -12.02 -0.83
N GLN A 118 10.14 -13.12 -0.72
CA GLN A 118 10.68 -14.47 -0.95
C GLN A 118 11.20 -14.63 -2.39
N VAL A 119 10.42 -14.18 -3.38
CA VAL A 119 10.81 -14.21 -4.80
C VAL A 119 12.06 -13.34 -5.04
N ALA A 120 12.08 -12.12 -4.48
CA ALA A 120 13.24 -11.23 -4.61
C ALA A 120 14.51 -11.85 -4.01
N ARG A 121 14.42 -12.45 -2.81
CA ARG A 121 15.55 -13.14 -2.17
C ARG A 121 16.03 -14.34 -2.97
N ALA A 122 15.12 -15.11 -3.55
CA ALA A 122 15.49 -16.27 -4.37
C ALA A 122 16.19 -15.86 -5.67
N ALA A 123 15.78 -14.74 -6.27
CA ALA A 123 16.38 -14.18 -7.48
C ALA A 123 17.72 -13.48 -7.23
N HIS A 124 17.95 -12.92 -6.03
CA HIS A 124 19.13 -12.12 -5.68
C HIS A 124 19.81 -12.64 -4.41
N ARG A 125 20.37 -13.84 -4.48
CA ARG A 125 21.00 -14.50 -3.33
C ARG A 125 22.19 -13.70 -2.80
N GLY A 126 22.22 -13.48 -1.48
CA GLY A 126 23.30 -12.75 -0.82
C GLY A 126 23.18 -11.23 -0.91
N VAL A 127 22.20 -10.70 -1.64
CA VAL A 127 21.96 -9.26 -1.77
C VAL A 127 20.90 -8.81 -0.75
N PRO A 128 21.11 -7.71 -0.02
CA PRO A 128 20.11 -7.18 0.91
C PRO A 128 18.77 -6.85 0.22
N VAL A 129 17.66 -7.29 0.83
CA VAL A 129 16.31 -7.03 0.33
C VAL A 129 15.62 -6.03 1.26
N ILE A 130 15.24 -4.89 0.71
CA ILE A 130 14.57 -3.79 1.39
C ILE A 130 13.10 -3.78 0.97
N VAL A 131 12.19 -3.59 1.91
CA VAL A 131 10.79 -3.32 1.57
C VAL A 131 10.48 -1.84 1.76
N VAL A 132 9.89 -1.23 0.74
CA VAL A 132 9.49 0.19 0.74
C VAL A 132 7.99 0.27 0.54
N GLY A 133 7.27 0.99 1.39
CA GLY A 133 5.84 1.22 1.22
C GLY A 133 5.49 2.68 1.35
N GLU A 134 4.62 3.17 0.48
CA GLU A 134 4.01 4.49 0.55
C GLU A 134 2.56 4.37 0.98
N SER A 135 2.13 5.14 1.99
CA SER A 135 0.73 5.26 2.41
C SER A 135 0.10 3.88 2.74
N MET A 136 -0.85 3.40 1.95
CA MET A 136 -1.45 2.06 2.07
C MET A 136 -0.39 0.94 2.01
N GLY A 137 0.63 1.08 1.16
CA GLY A 137 1.75 0.13 1.08
C GLY A 137 2.53 0.07 2.39
N ALA A 138 2.79 1.23 3.01
CA ALA A 138 3.41 1.29 4.33
C ALA A 138 2.52 0.67 5.42
N ALA A 139 1.20 0.88 5.37
CA ALA A 139 0.25 0.23 6.28
C ALA A 139 0.26 -1.30 6.12
N THR A 140 0.39 -1.80 4.89
CA THR A 140 0.50 -3.25 4.61
C THR A 140 1.78 -3.84 5.23
N ILE A 141 2.91 -3.15 5.09
CA ILE A 141 4.19 -3.56 5.69
C ILE A 141 4.10 -3.56 7.24
N LEU A 142 3.54 -2.48 7.81
CA LEU A 142 3.31 -2.35 9.24
C LEU A 142 2.46 -3.50 9.78
N ALA A 143 1.31 -3.76 9.14
CA ALA A 143 0.42 -4.86 9.52
C ALA A 143 1.13 -6.22 9.42
N ALA A 144 1.90 -6.46 8.36
CA ALA A 144 2.68 -7.69 8.18
C ALA A 144 3.74 -7.86 9.28
N ALA A 145 4.45 -6.79 9.65
CA ALA A 145 5.46 -6.81 10.70
C ALA A 145 4.86 -7.13 12.07
N GLY A 146 3.59 -6.77 12.31
CA GLY A 146 2.89 -7.03 13.57
C GLY A 146 2.35 -8.44 13.73
N GLU A 147 2.26 -9.24 12.67
CA GLU A 147 1.82 -10.63 12.73
C GLU A 147 2.95 -11.57 13.21
N ALA A 148 2.60 -12.76 13.70
CA ALA A 148 3.55 -13.73 14.24
C ALA A 148 4.66 -14.15 13.24
N GLU A 149 4.32 -14.23 11.96
CA GLU A 149 5.27 -14.52 10.88
C GLU A 149 6.22 -13.37 10.58
N GLY A 150 5.85 -12.13 10.99
CA GLY A 150 6.62 -10.94 10.70
C GLY A 150 6.77 -10.65 9.22
N ILE A 151 7.87 -9.97 8.87
CA ILE A 151 8.24 -9.64 7.49
C ILE A 151 9.74 -9.87 7.26
N ALA A 152 10.08 -10.70 6.29
CA ALA A 152 11.46 -11.11 6.02
C ALA A 152 12.18 -10.14 5.09
N ALA A 153 12.43 -8.90 5.54
CA ALA A 153 13.23 -7.89 4.85
C ALA A 153 14.39 -7.44 5.73
N ASP A 154 15.52 -7.07 5.11
CA ASP A 154 16.71 -6.60 5.84
C ASP A 154 16.53 -5.16 6.36
N ARG A 155 15.67 -4.38 5.69
CA ARG A 155 15.29 -3.02 6.06
C ARG A 155 13.84 -2.77 5.68
N LEU A 156 13.15 -1.97 6.48
CA LEU A 156 11.81 -1.47 6.18
C LEU A 156 11.87 0.05 6.02
N VAL A 157 11.27 0.57 4.95
CA VAL A 157 11.10 2.00 4.73
C VAL A 157 9.62 2.32 4.56
N LEU A 158 9.07 3.08 5.49
CA LEU A 158 7.67 3.44 5.55
C LEU A 158 7.53 4.93 5.23
N ILE A 159 6.92 5.26 4.10
CA ILE A 159 6.76 6.62 3.58
C ILE A 159 5.32 7.06 3.79
N ALA A 160 5.10 8.14 4.53
CA ALA A 160 3.79 8.70 4.84
C ALA A 160 2.76 7.61 5.21
N PRO A 161 3.03 6.75 6.24
CA PRO A 161 2.26 5.55 6.49
C PRO A 161 0.78 5.86 6.75
N ALA A 162 -0.12 5.11 6.12
CA ALA A 162 -1.55 5.24 6.34
C ALA A 162 -1.92 4.58 7.68
N VAL A 163 -2.16 5.42 8.70
CA VAL A 163 -2.37 4.99 10.09
C VAL A 163 -3.63 5.59 10.75
N TRP A 164 -4.51 6.15 9.94
CA TRP A 164 -5.79 6.66 10.42
C TRP A 164 -6.83 5.54 10.54
N GLY A 165 -6.54 4.60 11.43
CA GLY A 165 -7.33 3.39 11.64
C GLY A 165 -8.63 3.63 12.39
N TRP A 166 -9.40 2.56 12.54
CA TRP A 166 -10.73 2.55 13.12
C TRP A 166 -10.80 3.21 14.51
N SER A 167 -9.83 2.92 15.38
CA SER A 167 -9.76 3.46 16.75
C SER A 167 -9.55 4.98 16.79
N ASN A 168 -8.90 5.53 15.75
CA ASN A 168 -8.57 6.95 15.64
C ASN A 168 -9.63 7.76 14.86
N LEU A 169 -10.66 7.10 14.30
CA LEU A 169 -11.76 7.77 13.64
C LEU A 169 -12.76 8.34 14.65
N PRO A 170 -13.31 9.54 14.42
CA PRO A 170 -14.47 10.04 15.17
C PRO A 170 -15.66 9.05 15.11
N LEU A 171 -16.41 8.93 16.19
CA LEU A 171 -17.52 7.97 16.28
C LEU A 171 -18.52 8.09 15.11
N ALA A 172 -18.87 9.32 14.73
CA ALA A 172 -19.75 9.57 13.60
C ALA A 172 -19.24 8.96 12.28
N TYR A 173 -17.92 9.07 12.03
CA TYR A 173 -17.28 8.49 10.83
C TYR A 173 -17.25 6.97 10.90
N ARG A 174 -17.00 6.38 12.08
CA ARG A 174 -17.07 4.92 12.26
C ARG A 174 -18.47 4.38 11.95
N VAL A 175 -19.48 5.00 12.53
CA VAL A 175 -20.89 4.58 12.35
C VAL A 175 -21.31 4.75 10.88
N SER A 176 -21.06 5.91 10.27
CA SER A 176 -21.44 6.17 8.88
C SER A 176 -20.71 5.26 7.91
N LEU A 177 -19.40 5.07 8.07
CA LEU A 177 -18.62 4.17 7.22
C LEU A 177 -19.06 2.72 7.38
N TRP A 178 -19.33 2.27 8.61
CA TRP A 178 -19.81 0.92 8.84
C TRP A 178 -21.17 0.69 8.15
N ILE A 179 -22.14 1.59 8.36
CA ILE A 179 -23.45 1.48 7.72
C ILE A 179 -23.31 1.48 6.19
N THR A 180 -22.62 2.46 5.64
CA THR A 180 -22.49 2.61 4.18
C THR A 180 -21.75 1.44 3.56
N ALA A 181 -20.71 0.91 4.21
CA ALA A 181 -19.93 -0.23 3.71
C ALA A 181 -20.78 -1.52 3.62
N HIS A 182 -21.80 -1.67 4.48
CA HIS A 182 -22.68 -2.84 4.49
C HIS A 182 -23.96 -2.66 3.65
N LEU A 183 -24.10 -1.56 2.92
CA LEU A 183 -25.20 -1.35 1.98
C LEU A 183 -24.77 -1.71 0.55
N PRO A 184 -25.67 -2.18 -0.33
CA PRO A 184 -25.35 -2.49 -1.73
C PRO A 184 -24.73 -1.31 -2.50
N VAL A 185 -25.05 -0.08 -2.11
CA VAL A 185 -24.48 1.14 -2.71
C VAL A 185 -22.97 1.26 -2.50
N SER A 186 -22.40 0.61 -1.48
CA SER A 186 -20.95 0.62 -1.21
C SER A 186 -20.10 0.07 -2.36
N ARG A 187 -20.70 -0.82 -3.18
CA ARG A 187 -20.06 -1.44 -4.33
C ARG A 187 -19.99 -0.54 -5.56
N LYS A 188 -20.70 0.59 -5.54
CA LYS A 188 -20.63 1.59 -6.60
C LYS A 188 -19.45 2.53 -6.35
N PRO A 189 -18.67 2.88 -7.39
CA PRO A 189 -17.64 3.89 -7.26
C PRO A 189 -18.24 5.23 -6.84
N PHE A 190 -17.64 5.86 -5.84
CA PHE A 190 -17.99 7.19 -5.35
C PHE A 190 -16.87 8.15 -5.70
N ASP A 191 -17.21 9.19 -6.44
CA ASP A 191 -16.30 10.31 -6.74
C ASP A 191 -16.63 11.47 -5.78
N PRO A 192 -15.71 11.84 -4.87
CA PRO A 192 -15.94 12.94 -3.96
C PRO A 192 -16.16 14.25 -4.71
N PRO A 193 -17.03 15.15 -4.20
CA PRO A 193 -17.23 16.45 -4.83
C PRO A 193 -15.91 17.19 -5.06
N ARG A 194 -15.72 17.75 -6.26
CA ARG A 194 -14.49 18.46 -6.64
C ARG A 194 -14.14 19.61 -5.70
N ALA A 195 -15.14 20.22 -5.05
CA ALA A 195 -14.91 21.26 -4.04
C ALA A 195 -14.09 20.75 -2.85
N VAL A 196 -14.23 19.46 -2.48
CA VAL A 196 -13.48 18.84 -1.39
C VAL A 196 -12.09 18.41 -1.88
N THR A 197 -12.01 17.77 -3.04
CA THR A 197 -10.74 17.20 -3.53
C THR A 197 -9.73 18.28 -3.96
N ARG A 198 -10.21 19.46 -4.41
CA ARG A 198 -9.34 20.58 -4.83
C ARG A 198 -8.62 21.28 -3.67
N THR A 199 -9.08 21.10 -2.44
CA THR A 199 -8.47 21.73 -1.26
C THR A 199 -7.38 20.88 -0.63
N ILE A 200 -7.26 19.61 -1.04
CA ILE A 200 -6.30 18.66 -0.48
C ILE A 200 -5.14 18.50 -1.46
N MET A 201 -3.95 18.86 -1.03
CA MET A 201 -2.72 18.71 -1.81
C MET A 201 -1.97 17.47 -1.36
N ALA A 202 -1.83 16.51 -2.28
CA ALA A 202 -1.04 15.28 -2.02
C ALA A 202 0.46 15.48 -2.30
N SER A 203 0.82 16.50 -3.10
CA SER A 203 2.18 16.87 -3.47
C SER A 203 2.22 18.33 -3.93
N ASP A 204 3.38 18.98 -3.86
CA ASP A 204 3.63 20.29 -4.48
C ASP A 204 3.93 20.21 -5.99
N ASN A 205 4.16 19.02 -6.51
CA ASN A 205 4.42 18.75 -7.93
C ASN A 205 3.10 18.73 -8.74
N ILE A 206 2.60 19.91 -9.05
CA ILE A 206 1.31 20.09 -9.75
C ILE A 206 1.32 19.46 -11.15
N GLU A 207 2.45 19.48 -11.84
CA GLU A 207 2.56 18.86 -13.17
C GLU A 207 2.39 17.33 -13.07
N MET A 208 3.06 16.71 -12.12
CA MET A 208 2.90 15.30 -11.82
C MET A 208 1.44 14.97 -11.46
N LEU A 209 0.79 15.74 -10.57
CA LEU A 209 -0.63 15.54 -10.20
C LEU A 209 -1.57 15.66 -11.42
N ARG A 210 -1.32 16.60 -12.34
CA ARG A 210 -2.09 16.72 -13.59
C ARG A 210 -1.90 15.51 -14.51
N ARG A 211 -0.66 14.98 -14.58
CA ARG A 211 -0.36 13.77 -15.36
C ARG A 211 -1.07 12.55 -14.75
N LEU A 212 -1.00 12.36 -13.43
CA LEU A 212 -1.73 11.31 -12.71
C LEU A 212 -3.23 11.41 -12.94
N GLY A 213 -3.80 12.63 -12.93
CA GLY A 213 -5.22 12.87 -13.21
C GLY A 213 -5.73 12.43 -14.59
N ARG A 214 -4.83 12.03 -15.50
CA ARG A 214 -5.13 11.49 -16.84
C ARG A 214 -4.70 10.04 -17.02
N ASP A 215 -4.07 9.46 -16.01
CA ASP A 215 -3.56 8.09 -16.09
C ASP A 215 -4.72 7.09 -15.91
N PRO A 216 -4.98 6.23 -16.91
CA PRO A 216 -6.09 5.28 -16.84
C PRO A 216 -5.91 4.18 -15.78
N ASN A 217 -4.71 3.99 -15.24
CA ASN A 217 -4.46 3.01 -14.18
C ASN A 217 -4.73 3.57 -12.76
N MET A 218 -4.86 4.89 -12.61
CA MET A 218 -5.29 5.52 -11.36
C MET A 218 -6.79 5.31 -11.12
N ILE A 219 -7.20 5.17 -9.86
CA ILE A 219 -8.61 5.08 -9.46
C ILE A 219 -9.03 6.43 -8.86
N PHE A 220 -10.02 7.10 -9.50
CA PHE A 220 -10.51 8.40 -9.02
C PHE A 220 -11.84 8.28 -8.27
N ALA A 221 -12.65 7.30 -8.64
CA ALA A 221 -13.90 6.99 -7.96
C ALA A 221 -13.73 5.70 -7.15
N THR A 222 -13.74 5.81 -5.84
CA THR A 222 -13.43 4.70 -4.93
C THR A 222 -14.72 4.10 -4.36
N ARG A 223 -14.79 2.79 -4.28
CA ARG A 223 -15.89 2.08 -3.62
C ARG A 223 -15.80 2.27 -2.11
N LEU A 224 -16.93 2.47 -1.44
CA LEU A 224 -16.97 2.67 0.01
C LEU A 224 -16.60 1.39 0.79
N ASP A 225 -16.86 0.22 0.24
CA ASP A 225 -16.38 -1.05 0.82
C ASP A 225 -14.85 -1.20 0.73
N ALA A 226 -14.21 -0.63 -0.29
CA ALA A 226 -12.76 -0.56 -0.38
C ALA A 226 -12.17 0.45 0.63
N VAL A 227 -12.83 1.60 0.83
CA VAL A 227 -12.45 2.56 1.90
C VAL A 227 -12.56 1.90 3.28
N PHE A 228 -13.62 1.13 3.53
CA PHE A 228 -13.77 0.37 4.77
C PHE A 228 -12.63 -0.64 4.96
N GLY A 229 -12.23 -1.34 3.88
CA GLY A 229 -11.08 -2.25 3.88
C GLY A 229 -9.79 -1.53 4.23
N LEU A 230 -9.53 -0.35 3.62
CA LEU A 230 -8.38 0.47 3.95
C LEU A 230 -8.36 0.88 5.43
N VAL A 231 -9.49 1.34 5.99
CA VAL A 231 -9.56 1.72 7.41
C VAL A 231 -9.26 0.53 8.33
N ARG A 232 -9.68 -0.67 7.95
CA ARG A 232 -9.35 -1.91 8.66
C ARG A 232 -7.84 -2.24 8.60
N LEU A 233 -7.23 -2.06 7.44
CA LEU A 233 -5.78 -2.22 7.28
C LEU A 233 -5.02 -1.17 8.11
N MET A 234 -5.44 0.08 8.07
CA MET A 234 -4.86 1.17 8.88
C MET A 234 -4.97 0.89 10.38
N GLU A 235 -6.07 0.27 10.84
CA GLU A 235 -6.20 -0.17 12.23
C GLU A 235 -5.18 -1.24 12.59
N LYS A 236 -5.01 -2.26 11.73
CA LYS A 236 -3.96 -3.29 11.95
C LYS A 236 -2.57 -2.66 11.99
N ALA A 237 -2.28 -1.73 11.09
CA ALA A 237 -1.03 -1.00 11.06
C ALA A 237 -0.81 -0.20 12.35
N TYR A 238 -1.81 0.53 12.83
CA TYR A 238 -1.76 1.27 14.08
C TYR A 238 -1.49 0.34 15.28
N GLN A 239 -2.19 -0.80 15.34
CA GLN A 239 -2.02 -1.79 16.41
C GLN A 239 -0.65 -2.49 16.38
N ALA A 240 0.00 -2.54 15.22
CA ALA A 240 1.30 -3.17 15.02
C ALA A 240 2.49 -2.21 15.22
N ALA A 241 2.24 -0.93 15.45
CA ALA A 241 3.28 0.11 15.48
C ALA A 241 4.39 -0.16 16.51
N ASP A 242 4.04 -0.71 17.67
CA ASP A 242 4.98 -1.08 18.77
C ASP A 242 5.80 -2.35 18.48
N LYS A 243 5.50 -3.08 17.40
CA LYS A 243 6.17 -4.34 17.01
C LYS A 243 7.16 -4.16 15.85
N LEU A 244 7.37 -2.94 15.38
CA LEU A 244 8.31 -2.70 14.29
C LEU A 244 9.75 -3.06 14.67
N PRO A 245 10.48 -3.75 13.78
CA PRO A 245 11.87 -4.10 14.01
C PRO A 245 12.78 -2.85 13.94
N PRO A 246 13.94 -2.86 14.63
CA PRO A 246 14.84 -1.70 14.74
C PRO A 246 15.42 -1.20 13.43
N GLN A 247 15.46 -2.05 12.39
CA GLN A 247 15.91 -1.67 11.05
C GLN A 247 14.81 -0.98 10.21
N THR A 248 13.88 -0.31 10.86
CA THR A 248 12.81 0.45 10.22
C THR A 248 13.15 1.93 10.15
N LEU A 249 12.95 2.53 8.97
CA LEU A 249 12.99 3.96 8.71
C LEU A 249 11.58 4.46 8.38
N ILE A 250 11.14 5.53 9.05
CA ILE A 250 9.85 6.16 8.79
C ILE A 250 10.09 7.58 8.27
N LEU A 251 9.50 7.89 7.11
CA LEU A 251 9.56 9.19 6.45
C LEU A 251 8.17 9.79 6.37
N TYR A 252 8.02 11.07 6.71
CA TYR A 252 6.73 11.76 6.57
C TYR A 252 6.92 13.25 6.30
N GLY A 253 5.94 13.85 5.65
CA GLY A 253 5.92 15.27 5.34
C GLY A 253 5.17 16.09 6.38
N ALA A 254 5.73 17.23 6.78
CA ALA A 254 5.06 18.15 7.70
C ALA A 254 3.81 18.79 7.08
N ARG A 255 3.74 18.85 5.74
CA ARG A 255 2.61 19.37 4.96
C ARG A 255 1.65 18.30 4.45
N ASP A 256 1.77 17.06 4.92
CA ASP A 256 0.84 15.98 4.58
C ASP A 256 -0.60 16.35 4.99
N GLN A 257 -1.50 16.42 4.01
CA GLN A 257 -2.93 16.72 4.20
C GLN A 257 -3.82 15.49 4.05
N ILE A 258 -3.23 14.32 3.76
CA ILE A 258 -3.96 13.05 3.57
C ILE A 258 -4.07 12.29 4.89
N ILE A 259 -2.96 12.20 5.63
CA ILE A 259 -2.94 11.54 6.93
C ILE A 259 -3.09 12.60 8.04
N PRO A 260 -4.20 12.58 8.81
CA PRO A 260 -4.41 13.55 9.86
C PRO A 260 -3.29 13.53 10.90
N ARG A 261 -2.74 14.70 11.21
CA ARG A 261 -1.64 14.85 12.19
C ARG A 261 -1.90 14.15 13.52
N PRO A 262 -3.11 14.21 14.12
CA PRO A 262 -3.38 13.48 15.37
C PRO A 262 -3.22 11.96 15.24
N ALA A 263 -3.63 11.36 14.12
CA ALA A 263 -3.49 9.92 13.88
C ALA A 263 -2.02 9.53 13.71
N LEU A 264 -1.24 10.33 12.99
CA LEU A 264 0.21 10.15 12.86
C LEU A 264 0.88 10.24 14.24
N THR A 265 0.62 11.30 15.00
CA THR A 265 1.19 11.51 16.35
C THR A 265 0.85 10.36 17.30
N ALA A 266 -0.40 9.88 17.29
CA ALA A 266 -0.81 8.75 18.11
C ALA A 266 -0.05 7.46 17.73
N THR A 267 0.24 7.27 16.44
CA THR A 267 1.03 6.13 15.96
C THR A 267 2.51 6.28 16.35
N MET A 268 3.09 7.48 16.16
CA MET A 268 4.48 7.76 16.52
C MET A 268 4.76 7.52 18.01
N ALA A 269 3.79 7.85 18.87
CA ALA A 269 3.89 7.61 20.33
C ALA A 269 3.92 6.11 20.71
N ARG A 270 3.54 5.23 19.81
CA ARG A 270 3.57 3.76 19.99
C ARG A 270 4.85 3.11 19.47
N LEU A 271 5.64 3.82 18.68
CA LEU A 271 6.84 3.25 18.07
C LEU A 271 7.90 2.89 19.12
N PRO A 272 8.68 1.83 18.91
CA PRO A 272 9.90 1.60 19.64
C PRO A 272 10.83 2.82 19.58
N THR A 273 11.43 3.19 20.69
CA THR A 273 12.23 4.44 20.83
C THR A 273 13.53 4.44 20.01
N ASN A 274 13.97 3.29 19.55
CA ASN A 274 15.19 3.11 18.74
C ASN A 274 14.96 3.18 17.22
N LEU A 275 13.74 3.47 16.76
CA LEU A 275 13.47 3.63 15.35
C LEU A 275 13.90 5.00 14.82
N ARG A 276 14.40 5.00 13.59
CA ARG A 276 14.73 6.24 12.89
C ARG A 276 13.48 6.81 12.21
N THR A 277 13.13 8.05 12.56
CA THR A 277 12.07 8.81 11.91
C THR A 277 12.65 10.09 11.32
N VAL A 278 12.16 10.49 10.14
CA VAL A 278 12.57 11.74 9.48
C VAL A 278 11.32 12.48 9.05
N GLU A 279 11.15 13.70 9.53
CA GLU A 279 10.14 14.64 9.07
C GLU A 279 10.75 15.58 8.04
N TYR A 280 10.10 15.72 6.89
CA TYR A 280 10.46 16.68 5.84
C TYR A 280 9.60 17.94 6.00
N PRO A 281 10.18 19.09 6.38
CA PRO A 281 9.40 20.31 6.68
C PRO A 281 8.54 20.80 5.52
N GLU A 282 9.02 20.66 4.28
CA GLU A 282 8.34 21.06 3.06
C GLU A 282 7.59 19.90 2.37
N GLY A 283 7.75 18.67 2.89
CA GLY A 283 7.22 17.45 2.28
C GLY A 283 5.71 17.34 2.43
N TYR A 284 5.06 16.83 1.38
CA TYR A 284 3.65 16.46 1.34
C TYR A 284 3.49 14.95 1.53
N HIS A 285 2.32 14.40 1.13
CA HIS A 285 2.04 12.98 1.27
C HIS A 285 2.87 12.10 0.30
N MET A 286 3.02 12.56 -0.95
CA MET A 286 3.74 11.84 -2.01
C MET A 286 5.23 12.20 -2.01
N LEU A 287 5.93 11.98 -0.88
CA LEU A 287 7.31 12.43 -0.66
C LEU A 287 8.28 12.08 -1.80
N THR A 288 8.15 10.88 -2.40
CA THR A 288 9.03 10.42 -3.50
C THR A 288 8.73 11.11 -4.83
N ARG A 289 7.72 11.98 -4.88
CA ARG A 289 7.25 12.67 -6.08
C ARG A 289 7.12 14.18 -5.89
N ASP A 290 7.42 14.70 -4.70
CA ASP A 290 7.50 16.14 -4.44
C ASP A 290 8.63 16.78 -5.25
N LEU A 291 8.59 18.09 -5.44
CA LEU A 291 9.59 18.83 -6.24
C LEU A 291 11.01 18.74 -5.68
N GLN A 292 11.13 18.44 -4.38
CA GLN A 292 12.41 18.30 -3.68
C GLN A 292 12.71 16.83 -3.27
N ALA A 293 12.07 15.85 -3.94
CA ALA A 293 12.23 14.42 -3.64
C ALA A 293 13.66 13.90 -3.90
#